data_2cbbdf0ef5a4d464bd5113198b446070
#
_entry.id   2cbbdf0ef5a4d464bd5113198b446070
#
_cell.length_a   1.000
_cell.length_b   1.000
_cell.length_c   1.000
_cell.angle_alpha   90.00
_cell.angle_beta   90.00
_cell.angle_gamma   90.00
#
_symmetry.space_group_name_H-M   'P 1'
#
loop_
_entity.id
_entity.type
_entity.pdbx_description
1 polymer ?
#
loop_
_entity_poly.entity_id
_entity_poly.type
_entity_poly.pdbx_seq_one_letter_code
_entity_poly.pdbx_strand_id
1 'polypeptide(L)'
;MSHPRRRVLCAEPHEDTCYLIEILLGRQGHEVVSAKTVHDCIELACETHFDLYMLDDDYIDGTAIELCKRLREMTPETPILFFSAQAFRRDREMAMSAGASAYLTKPNDLFEIVQTVNSILTGKRTRRDDCSAEKP
;
A
#
# COMPACT_ATOMS: atom_id res chain seq x y z
N MET A 1 2.47 21.44 -12.59
CA MET A 1 3.18 20.33 -13.18
C MET A 1 2.56 19.01 -12.77
N SER A 2 2.41 18.13 -13.72
CA SER A 2 1.88 16.81 -13.40
C SER A 2 2.99 15.95 -12.79
N HIS A 3 2.59 15.05 -11.92
CA HIS A 3 3.51 14.05 -11.37
C HIS A 3 3.85 13.00 -12.43
N PRO A 4 5.03 12.40 -12.38
CA PRO A 4 5.32 11.28 -13.26
C PRO A 4 4.29 10.18 -13.04
N ARG A 5 3.88 9.56 -14.12
CA ARG A 5 2.96 8.43 -14.03
C ARG A 5 3.64 7.26 -13.35
N ARG A 6 2.97 6.68 -12.37
CA ARG A 6 3.48 5.55 -11.61
C ARG A 6 2.49 4.40 -11.64
N ARG A 7 2.99 3.21 -11.42
CA ARG A 7 2.16 2.01 -11.38
C ARG A 7 2.04 1.51 -9.96
N VAL A 8 0.80 1.34 -9.51
CA VAL A 8 0.48 0.89 -8.14
C VAL A 8 -0.22 -0.46 -8.24
N LEU A 9 0.30 -1.45 -7.52
CA LEU A 9 -0.36 -2.75 -7.41
C LEU A 9 -1.18 -2.73 -6.13
N CYS A 10 -2.50 -2.81 -6.30
CA CYS A 10 -3.44 -2.77 -5.19
C CYS A 10 -3.96 -4.16 -4.90
N ALA A 11 -3.46 -4.80 -3.86
CA ALA A 11 -3.92 -6.11 -3.42
C ALA A 11 -5.07 -5.89 -2.45
N GLU A 12 -6.29 -5.87 -2.99
CA GLU A 12 -7.49 -5.51 -2.26
C GLU A 12 -8.63 -6.46 -2.66
N PRO A 13 -9.10 -7.33 -1.75
CA PRO A 13 -10.18 -8.27 -2.12
C PRO A 13 -11.55 -7.62 -2.29
N HIS A 14 -11.78 -6.45 -1.72
CA HIS A 14 -13.09 -5.80 -1.76
C HIS A 14 -13.19 -4.89 -2.98
N GLU A 15 -14.13 -5.18 -3.85
CA GLU A 15 -14.27 -4.45 -5.12
C GLU A 15 -14.57 -2.97 -4.92
N ASP A 16 -15.40 -2.64 -3.94
CA ASP A 16 -15.76 -1.24 -3.69
C ASP A 16 -14.55 -0.42 -3.28
N THR A 17 -13.74 -0.96 -2.39
CA THR A 17 -12.52 -0.28 -1.95
C THR A 17 -11.54 -0.14 -3.11
N CYS A 18 -11.39 -1.19 -3.89
CA CYS A 18 -10.50 -1.18 -5.04
C CYS A 18 -10.92 -0.09 -6.03
N TYR A 19 -12.22 0.00 -6.30
CA TYR A 19 -12.76 1.01 -7.21
C TYR A 19 -12.47 2.43 -6.73
N LEU A 20 -12.66 2.67 -5.42
CA LEU A 20 -12.36 3.98 -4.85
C LEU A 20 -10.89 4.34 -4.99
N ILE A 21 -10.02 3.37 -4.72
CA ILE A 21 -8.58 3.60 -4.85
C ILE A 21 -8.21 3.91 -6.30
N GLU A 22 -8.81 3.17 -7.24
CA GLU A 22 -8.56 3.41 -8.66
C GLU A 22 -8.97 4.82 -9.07
N ILE A 23 -10.12 5.29 -8.58
CA ILE A 23 -10.57 6.64 -8.89
C ILE A 23 -9.62 7.67 -8.29
N LEU A 24 -9.30 7.52 -7.01
CA LEU A 24 -8.48 8.50 -6.30
C LEU A 24 -7.10 8.63 -6.92
N LEU A 25 -6.44 7.50 -7.17
CA LEU A 25 -5.09 7.51 -7.71
C LEU A 25 -5.09 7.77 -9.20
N GLY A 26 -6.13 7.32 -9.91
CA GLY A 26 -6.26 7.60 -11.34
C GLY A 26 -6.34 9.09 -11.64
N ARG A 27 -7.00 9.85 -10.77
CA ARG A 27 -7.09 11.31 -10.93
C ARG A 27 -5.73 11.97 -10.79
N GLN A 28 -4.79 11.31 -10.13
CA GLN A 28 -3.41 11.80 -10.00
C GLN A 28 -2.54 11.37 -11.15
N GLY A 29 -3.10 10.63 -12.12
CA GLY A 29 -2.35 10.14 -13.26
C GLY A 29 -1.64 8.82 -13.03
N HIS A 30 -1.91 8.15 -11.91
CA HIS A 30 -1.28 6.86 -11.62
C HIS A 30 -2.10 5.71 -12.21
N GLU A 31 -1.42 4.67 -12.63
CA GLU A 31 -2.07 3.46 -13.09
C GLU A 31 -2.20 2.50 -11.92
N VAL A 32 -3.41 1.99 -11.70
CA VAL A 32 -3.68 1.04 -10.61
C VAL A 32 -4.02 -0.31 -11.21
N VAL A 33 -3.28 -1.33 -10.80
CA VAL A 33 -3.54 -2.71 -11.19
C VAL A 33 -4.00 -3.44 -9.94
N SER A 34 -5.07 -4.21 -10.04
CA SER A 34 -5.69 -4.85 -8.88
C SER A 34 -5.38 -6.33 -8.82
N ALA A 35 -5.20 -6.83 -7.60
CA ALA A 35 -5.12 -8.26 -7.31
C ALA A 35 -6.00 -8.55 -6.11
N LYS A 36 -6.67 -9.70 -6.07
CA LYS A 36 -7.58 -10.03 -4.97
C LYS A 36 -7.04 -11.11 -4.05
N THR A 37 -5.94 -11.74 -4.43
CA THR A 37 -5.35 -12.84 -3.67
C THR A 37 -3.86 -12.62 -3.53
N VAL A 38 -3.26 -13.30 -2.56
CA VAL A 38 -1.80 -13.29 -2.40
C VAL A 38 -1.14 -13.82 -3.67
N HIS A 39 -1.67 -14.93 -4.19
CA HIS A 39 -1.10 -15.56 -5.39
C HIS A 39 -1.08 -14.59 -6.58
N ASP A 40 -2.20 -13.94 -6.86
CA ASP A 40 -2.27 -13.01 -7.99
C ASP A 40 -1.34 -11.83 -7.80
N CYS A 41 -1.26 -11.33 -6.58
CA CYS A 41 -0.39 -10.21 -6.27
C CYS A 41 1.07 -10.57 -6.55
N ILE A 42 1.49 -11.74 -6.07
CA ILE A 42 2.87 -12.20 -6.28
C ILE A 42 3.15 -12.41 -7.76
N GLU A 43 2.21 -13.00 -8.49
CA GLU A 43 2.40 -13.22 -9.93
C GLU A 43 2.60 -11.90 -10.66
N LEU A 44 1.75 -10.92 -10.38
CA LEU A 44 1.87 -9.61 -11.02
C LEU A 44 3.17 -8.93 -10.66
N ALA A 45 3.58 -9.03 -9.40
CA ALA A 45 4.83 -8.42 -8.95
C ALA A 45 6.04 -9.08 -9.60
N CYS A 46 5.96 -10.37 -9.93
CA CYS A 46 7.03 -11.06 -10.63
C CYS A 46 7.13 -10.67 -12.09
N GLU A 47 5.97 -10.39 -12.72
CA GLU A 47 5.91 -10.18 -14.16
C GLU A 47 6.27 -8.77 -14.58
N THR A 48 6.02 -7.78 -13.72
CA THR A 48 6.18 -6.40 -14.12
C THR A 48 6.55 -5.55 -12.91
N HIS A 49 7.15 -4.41 -13.19
CA HIS A 49 7.59 -3.48 -12.16
C HIS A 49 6.44 -2.63 -11.66
N PHE A 50 6.37 -2.46 -10.34
CA PHE A 50 5.44 -1.53 -9.71
C PHE A 50 6.23 -0.54 -8.85
N ASP A 51 5.69 0.66 -8.73
CA ASP A 51 6.32 1.72 -7.94
C ASP A 51 5.84 1.70 -6.50
N LEU A 52 4.72 1.04 -6.24
CA LEU A 52 4.13 0.96 -4.90
C LEU A 52 3.22 -0.25 -4.82
N TYR A 53 3.23 -0.91 -3.67
CA TYR A 53 2.25 -1.94 -3.34
C TYR A 53 1.32 -1.41 -2.26
N MET A 54 -0.01 -1.58 -2.45
CA MET A 54 -0.99 -1.29 -1.41
C MET A 54 -1.59 -2.62 -0.97
N LEU A 55 -1.62 -2.86 0.34
CA LEU A 55 -2.11 -4.11 0.90
C LEU A 55 -3.27 -3.88 1.86
N ASP A 56 -4.13 -4.88 1.99
CA ASP A 56 -5.26 -4.90 2.91
C ASP A 56 -4.88 -5.71 4.17
N ASP A 57 -5.82 -6.44 4.75
CA ASP A 57 -5.63 -7.23 5.96
C ASP A 57 -5.38 -8.69 5.67
N ASP A 58 -6.36 -9.33 5.04
CA ASP A 58 -6.37 -10.74 4.80
C ASP A 58 -6.87 -11.03 3.40
N TYR A 59 -6.41 -12.14 2.88
CA TYR A 59 -6.83 -12.65 1.58
C TYR A 59 -7.28 -14.09 1.78
N ILE A 60 -8.03 -14.60 0.83
CA ILE A 60 -8.52 -15.98 0.93
C ILE A 60 -7.36 -16.99 1.05
N ASP A 61 -6.19 -16.63 0.55
CA ASP A 61 -5.03 -17.52 0.50
C ASP A 61 -3.85 -17.03 1.35
N GLY A 62 -4.07 -16.12 2.29
CA GLY A 62 -2.98 -15.69 3.19
C GLY A 62 -3.25 -14.36 3.83
N THR A 63 -2.26 -13.86 4.57
CA THR A 63 -2.36 -12.59 5.28
C THR A 63 -1.53 -11.52 4.59
N ALA A 64 -1.90 -10.27 4.86
CA ALA A 64 -1.13 -9.14 4.32
C ALA A 64 0.28 -9.09 4.90
N ILE A 65 0.45 -9.53 6.15
CA ILE A 65 1.78 -9.58 6.76
C ILE A 65 2.69 -10.54 6.00
N GLU A 66 2.18 -11.73 5.69
CA GLU A 66 2.96 -12.71 4.92
C GLU A 66 3.26 -12.19 3.52
N LEU A 67 2.26 -11.57 2.89
CA LEU A 67 2.43 -10.98 1.56
C LEU A 67 3.49 -9.89 1.58
N CYS A 68 3.43 -9.03 2.60
CA CYS A 68 4.40 -7.95 2.77
C CYS A 68 5.82 -8.50 2.86
N LYS A 69 6.03 -9.53 3.66
CA LYS A 69 7.35 -10.14 3.81
C LYS A 69 7.86 -10.70 2.48
N ARG A 70 6.99 -11.37 1.73
CA ARG A 70 7.36 -11.93 0.44
C ARG A 70 7.70 -10.84 -0.58
N LEU A 71 6.89 -9.79 -0.63
CA LEU A 71 7.15 -8.68 -1.55
C LEU A 71 8.46 -7.98 -1.18
N ARG A 72 8.73 -7.84 0.10
CA ARG A 72 9.95 -7.19 0.54
C ARG A 72 11.19 -8.00 0.14
N GLU A 73 11.09 -9.32 0.16
CA GLU A 73 12.19 -10.16 -0.29
C GLU A 73 12.39 -10.07 -1.80
N MET A 74 11.27 -9.98 -2.56
CA MET A 74 11.33 -9.93 -4.01
C MET A 74 11.80 -8.58 -4.53
N THR A 75 11.34 -7.51 -3.88
CA THR A 75 11.63 -6.15 -4.31
C THR A 75 11.94 -5.30 -3.08
N PRO A 76 13.20 -5.36 -2.59
CA PRO A 76 13.54 -4.72 -1.31
C PRO A 76 13.30 -3.21 -1.26
N GLU A 77 13.28 -2.55 -2.41
CA GLU A 77 13.19 -1.10 -2.45
C GLU A 77 11.80 -0.55 -2.76
N THR A 78 10.86 -1.41 -3.18
CA THR A 78 9.53 -0.93 -3.53
C THR A 78 8.75 -0.63 -2.25
N PRO A 79 8.21 0.58 -2.09
CA PRO A 79 7.45 0.90 -0.89
C PRO A 79 6.14 0.11 -0.82
N ILE A 80 5.72 -0.14 0.42
CA ILE A 80 4.50 -0.91 0.70
C ILE A 80 3.65 -0.10 1.66
N LEU A 81 2.41 0.17 1.25
CA LEU A 81 1.44 0.92 2.04
C LEU A 81 0.30 -0.01 2.44
N PHE A 82 0.06 -0.14 3.74
CA PHE A 82 -1.12 -0.85 4.22
C PHE A 82 -2.30 0.11 4.29
N PHE A 83 -3.45 -0.33 3.81
CA PHE A 83 -4.71 0.36 3.98
C PHE A 83 -5.70 -0.66 4.53
N SER A 84 -5.89 -0.66 5.85
CA SER A 84 -6.43 -1.77 6.59
C SER A 84 -7.53 -1.32 7.55
N ALA A 85 -8.52 -2.17 7.77
CA ALA A 85 -9.54 -1.91 8.79
C ALA A 85 -9.01 -2.16 10.20
N GLN A 86 -7.85 -2.78 10.35
CA GLN A 86 -7.25 -3.08 11.64
C GLN A 86 -6.55 -1.84 12.17
N ALA A 87 -7.07 -1.29 13.27
CA ALA A 87 -6.64 0.03 13.74
C ALA A 87 -5.80 0.00 15.01
N PHE A 88 -5.50 -1.17 15.57
CA PHE A 88 -4.72 -1.26 16.79
C PHE A 88 -3.24 -0.99 16.53
N ARG A 89 -2.59 -0.46 17.55
CA ARG A 89 -1.15 -0.19 17.46
C ARG A 89 -0.36 -1.43 17.06
N ARG A 90 -0.69 -2.58 17.64
CA ARG A 90 0.06 -3.81 17.35
C ARG A 90 -0.05 -4.21 15.89
N ASP A 91 -1.20 -3.93 15.26
CA ASP A 91 -1.36 -4.25 13.84
C ASP A 91 -0.42 -3.40 13.00
N ARG A 92 -0.34 -2.12 13.32
CA ARG A 92 0.60 -1.21 12.66
C ARG A 92 2.04 -1.66 12.89
N GLU A 93 2.38 -1.99 14.14
CA GLU A 93 3.73 -2.40 14.46
C GLU A 93 4.14 -3.67 13.75
N MET A 94 3.22 -4.62 13.64
CA MET A 94 3.48 -5.85 12.90
C MET A 94 3.73 -5.57 11.43
N ALA A 95 2.93 -4.69 10.83
CA ALA A 95 3.10 -4.32 9.43
C ALA A 95 4.45 -3.64 9.21
N MET A 96 4.79 -2.69 10.07
CA MET A 96 6.05 -1.97 9.93
C MET A 96 7.24 -2.91 10.12
N SER A 97 7.13 -3.87 11.06
CA SER A 97 8.17 -4.87 11.26
C SER A 97 8.31 -5.80 10.07
N ALA A 98 7.21 -6.03 9.34
CA ALA A 98 7.23 -6.88 8.15
C ALA A 98 7.81 -6.16 6.93
N GLY A 99 8.01 -4.85 7.02
CA GLY A 99 8.62 -4.08 5.95
C GLY A 99 7.74 -3.01 5.33
N ALA A 100 6.59 -2.70 5.95
CA ALA A 100 5.71 -1.65 5.43
C ALA A 100 6.37 -0.29 5.53
N SER A 101 6.05 0.57 4.56
CA SER A 101 6.54 1.95 4.53
C SER A 101 5.57 2.89 5.23
N ALA A 102 4.28 2.57 5.22
CA ALA A 102 3.24 3.38 5.86
C ALA A 102 2.02 2.53 6.14
N TYR A 103 1.14 3.04 7.01
CA TYR A 103 -0.06 2.33 7.43
C TYR A 103 -1.20 3.32 7.55
N LEU A 104 -2.27 3.11 6.78
CA LEU A 104 -3.48 3.91 6.85
C LEU A 104 -4.65 3.03 7.26
N THR A 105 -5.61 3.60 7.96
CA THR A 105 -6.75 2.85 8.51
C THR A 105 -8.03 3.16 7.73
N LYS A 106 -8.79 2.11 7.39
CA LYS A 106 -10.11 2.23 6.78
C LYS A 106 -11.14 2.54 7.84
N PRO A 107 -12.14 3.29 7.50
CA PRO A 107 -12.28 4.19 6.35
C PRO A 107 -11.77 5.58 6.67
N ASN A 108 -11.26 5.78 7.89
CA ASN A 108 -10.93 7.09 8.45
C ASN A 108 -9.90 7.81 7.61
N ASP A 109 -8.92 7.06 7.08
CA ASP A 109 -7.80 7.66 6.36
C ASP A 109 -7.96 7.61 4.85
N LEU A 110 -9.19 7.36 4.36
CA LEU A 110 -9.43 7.27 2.92
C LEU A 110 -8.93 8.49 2.16
N PHE A 111 -9.21 9.69 2.71
CA PHE A 111 -8.83 10.93 2.02
C PHE A 111 -7.35 11.24 2.14
N GLU A 112 -6.63 10.50 2.97
CA GLU A 112 -5.19 10.67 3.10
C GLU A 112 -4.41 9.81 2.12
N ILE A 113 -5.08 8.91 1.41
CA ILE A 113 -4.42 8.00 0.48
C ILE A 113 -3.62 8.76 -0.56
N VAL A 114 -4.24 9.75 -1.21
CA VAL A 114 -3.58 10.48 -2.29
C VAL A 114 -2.31 11.17 -1.78
N GLN A 115 -2.43 11.87 -0.66
CA GLN A 115 -1.29 12.59 -0.09
C GLN A 115 -0.18 11.62 0.29
N THR A 116 -0.53 10.53 0.94
CA THR A 116 0.46 9.55 1.39
C THR A 116 1.15 8.88 0.21
N VAL A 117 0.38 8.46 -0.79
CA VAL A 117 0.94 7.83 -1.98
C VAL A 117 1.87 8.79 -2.71
N ASN A 118 1.44 10.03 -2.90
CA ASN A 118 2.28 11.01 -3.59
C ASN A 118 3.57 11.28 -2.82
N SER A 119 3.50 11.36 -1.50
CA SER A 119 4.70 11.56 -0.69
C SER A 119 5.67 10.40 -0.82
N ILE A 120 5.16 9.18 -0.79
CA ILE A 120 5.99 7.99 -0.92
C ILE A 120 6.64 7.94 -2.30
N LEU A 121 5.86 8.18 -3.34
CA LEU A 121 6.35 8.07 -4.72
C LEU A 121 7.34 9.14 -5.09
N THR A 122 7.26 10.31 -4.45
CA THR A 122 8.23 11.38 -4.70
C THR A 122 9.46 11.27 -3.83
N GLY A 123 9.47 10.30 -2.92
CA GLY A 123 10.60 10.13 -2.01
C GLY A 123 10.67 11.16 -0.90
N LYS A 124 9.63 11.98 -0.74
CA LYS A 124 9.60 12.98 0.32
C LYS A 124 9.00 12.41 1.57
N ARG A 125 9.62 12.68 2.72
CA ARG A 125 9.02 12.34 3.99
C ARG A 125 8.00 13.39 4.35
N THR A 126 6.86 12.95 4.86
CA THR A 126 5.88 13.86 5.38
C THR A 126 6.18 14.10 6.85
N ARG A 127 5.71 15.23 7.36
CA ARG A 127 5.78 15.49 8.79
C ARG A 127 5.11 14.37 9.58
N ARG A 128 4.08 13.82 9.02
CA ARG A 128 3.33 12.75 9.64
C ARG A 128 4.16 11.48 9.81
N ASP A 129 4.95 11.14 8.80
CA ASP A 129 5.81 9.98 8.90
C ASP A 129 6.83 10.14 10.01
N ASP A 130 7.41 11.33 10.10
CA ASP A 130 8.37 11.63 11.15
C ASP A 130 7.73 11.50 12.53
N CYS A 131 6.52 12.04 12.69
CA CYS A 131 5.81 11.93 13.95
C CYS A 131 5.51 10.48 14.29
N SER A 132 5.12 9.68 13.30
CA SER A 132 4.81 8.28 13.54
C SER A 132 6.04 7.51 13.99
N ALA A 133 7.19 7.86 13.45
CA ALA A 133 8.44 7.20 13.82
C ALA A 133 8.84 7.50 15.27
N GLU A 134 8.48 8.68 15.77
CA GLU A 134 8.86 9.11 17.11
C GLU A 134 7.89 8.64 18.18
N LYS A 135 6.66 8.35 17.80
CA LYS A 135 5.67 7.98 18.81
C LYS A 135 5.71 6.50 19.07
N PRO A 136 5.80 6.14 20.33
CA PRO A 136 5.79 4.74 20.70
C PRO A 136 4.45 4.09 20.41
#